data_db19dd4d948af764fbde234ef7c79191
#
_entry.id   db19dd4d948af764fbde234ef7c79191
#
_cell.length_a   1.000
_cell.length_b   1.000
_cell.length_c   1.000
_cell.angle_alpha   90.00
_cell.angle_beta   90.00
_cell.angle_gamma   90.00
#
_symmetry.space_group_name_H-M   'P 1'
#
loop_
_entity.id
_entity.type
_entity.pdbx_description
1 polymer ?
#
loop_
_entity_poly.entity_id
_entity_poly.type
_entity_poly.pdbx_seq_one_letter_code
_entity_poly.pdbx_strand_id
1 'polypeptide(L)'
;MASVSARKTVLIVEDNELNMKLFHDLLEAQGYQVLQTREGLEALTLAREHRPDLILMDIQLPEISGLEVTKWLKEDDTLAHIPVVAVTAFAMKGDEERIREGGCEAYVAKPIAVAPFLETIRRLLE
;
A
#
# COMPACT_ATOMS: atom_id res chain seq x y z
N MET A 1 -2.29 28.79 2.29
CA MET A 1 -2.06 28.20 2.25
C MET A 1 -2.17 27.22 1.99
N ALA A 2 -2.16 27.18 1.91
CA ALA A 2 -2.25 26.47 1.79
C ALA A 2 -2.12 25.50 1.84
N SER A 3 -2.23 25.19 1.46
CA SER A 3 -2.11 24.25 1.51
C SER A 3 -1.52 23.42 2.04
N VAL A 4 -1.28 23.81 2.40
CA VAL A 4 -0.66 23.49 3.42
C VAL A 4 -0.94 22.19 3.97
N SER A 5 -2.04 21.93 4.18
CA SER A 5 -2.48 20.78 4.79
C SER A 5 -2.58 19.63 3.87
N ALA A 6 -2.08 19.78 2.70
CA ALA A 6 -2.30 18.76 1.72
C ALA A 6 -1.27 17.63 1.77
N ARG A 7 -0.98 17.15 2.96
CA ARG A 7 -0.13 15.97 3.09
C ARG A 7 -0.88 14.76 2.54
N LYS A 8 -0.20 14.03 1.67
CA LYS A 8 -0.78 12.79 1.16
C LYS A 8 -0.76 11.73 2.25
N THR A 9 -1.79 10.90 2.26
CA THR A 9 -1.94 9.86 3.26
C THR A 9 -1.70 8.49 2.63
N VAL A 10 -0.86 7.70 3.27
CA VAL A 10 -0.56 6.33 2.83
C VAL A 10 -1.03 5.36 3.92
N LEU A 11 -1.84 4.39 3.53
CA LEU A 11 -2.25 3.31 4.43
C LEU A 11 -1.30 2.14 4.23
N ILE A 12 -0.66 1.70 5.30
CA ILE A 12 0.24 0.54 5.26
C ILE A 12 -0.48 -0.66 5.85
N VAL A 13 -0.57 -1.74 5.07
CA VAL A 13 -1.15 -3.00 5.53
C VAL A 13 -0.02 -4.03 5.54
N GLU A 14 0.51 -4.31 6.71
CA GLU A 14 1.72 -5.12 6.87
C GLU A 14 1.68 -5.85 8.21
N ASP A 15 1.88 -7.15 8.18
CA ASP A 15 1.85 -7.98 9.38
C ASP A 15 3.17 -7.97 10.15
N ASN A 16 4.30 -7.83 9.48
CA ASN A 16 5.61 -7.88 10.11
C ASN A 16 5.96 -6.53 10.74
N GLU A 17 6.26 -6.54 12.05
CA GLU A 17 6.56 -5.32 12.79
C GLU A 17 7.74 -4.54 12.26
N LEU A 18 8.80 -5.24 11.89
CA LEU A 18 10.01 -4.57 11.38
C LEU A 18 9.75 -3.90 10.04
N ASN A 19 9.01 -4.58 9.17
CA ASN A 19 8.67 -3.99 7.88
C ASN A 19 7.71 -2.81 8.05
N MET A 20 6.76 -2.93 8.97
CA MET A 20 5.84 -1.84 9.27
C MET A 20 6.61 -0.59 9.71
N LYS A 21 7.56 -0.78 10.64
CA LYS A 21 8.35 0.33 11.12
C LYS A 21 9.19 0.95 10.00
N LEU A 22 9.78 0.12 9.17
CA LEU A 22 10.58 0.60 8.05
C LEU A 22 9.75 1.46 7.11
N PHE A 23 8.60 0.94 6.68
CA PHE A 23 7.72 1.70 5.79
C PHE A 23 7.25 2.99 6.42
N HIS A 24 6.83 2.91 7.68
CA HIS A 24 6.35 4.07 8.41
C HIS A 24 7.41 5.16 8.46
N ASP A 25 8.62 4.79 8.88
CA ASP A 25 9.70 5.77 9.03
C ASP A 25 10.10 6.39 7.70
N LEU A 26 10.18 5.57 6.64
CA LEU A 26 10.56 6.07 5.32
C LEU A 26 9.51 7.04 4.76
N LEU A 27 8.25 6.68 4.90
CA LEU A 27 7.18 7.52 4.35
C LEU A 27 6.99 8.79 5.16
N GLU A 28 7.09 8.69 6.47
CA GLU A 28 6.96 9.87 7.32
C GLU A 28 8.10 10.86 7.06
N ALA A 29 9.30 10.35 6.83
CA ALA A 29 10.45 11.20 6.51
C ALA A 29 10.24 11.96 5.20
N GLN A 30 9.40 11.45 4.29
CA GLN A 30 9.08 12.12 3.05
C GLN A 30 7.91 13.11 3.19
N GLY A 31 7.35 13.23 4.39
CA GLY A 31 6.27 14.16 4.64
C GLY A 31 4.87 13.59 4.45
N TYR A 32 4.74 12.29 4.24
CA TYR A 32 3.43 11.67 4.10
C TYR A 32 2.81 11.40 5.47
N GLN A 33 1.49 11.45 5.52
CA GLN A 33 0.76 11.02 6.70
C GLN A 33 0.55 9.52 6.58
N VAL A 34 0.77 8.79 7.67
CA VAL A 34 0.75 7.33 7.64
C VAL A 34 -0.34 6.76 8.52
N LEU A 35 -1.13 5.84 7.96
CA LEU A 35 -2.07 5.02 8.70
C LEU A 35 -1.55 3.59 8.64
N GLN A 36 -1.78 2.81 9.69
CA GLN A 36 -1.23 1.46 9.78
C GLN A 36 -2.28 0.45 10.22
N THR A 37 -2.21 -0.74 9.64
CA THR A 37 -2.94 -1.89 10.14
C THR A 37 -2.17 -3.16 9.82
N ARG A 38 -2.40 -4.19 10.61
CA ARG A 38 -1.79 -5.50 10.40
C ARG A 38 -2.78 -6.49 9.82
N GLU A 39 -4.03 -6.07 9.66
CA GLU A 39 -5.10 -6.96 9.24
C GLU A 39 -5.76 -6.50 7.94
N GLY A 40 -5.95 -7.45 7.03
CA GLY A 40 -6.55 -7.13 5.74
C GLY A 40 -7.97 -6.60 5.83
N LEU A 41 -8.78 -7.16 6.71
CA LEU A 41 -10.16 -6.69 6.83
C LEU A 41 -10.24 -5.30 7.43
N GLU A 42 -9.36 -4.99 8.37
CA GLU A 42 -9.30 -3.65 8.94
C GLU A 42 -8.89 -2.62 7.89
N ALA A 43 -8.09 -3.05 6.92
CA ALA A 43 -7.68 -2.16 5.84
C ALA A 43 -8.88 -1.63 5.07
N LEU A 44 -9.90 -2.46 4.86
CA LEU A 44 -11.11 -2.02 4.17
C LEU A 44 -11.84 -0.96 4.97
N THR A 45 -11.94 -1.15 6.27
CA THR A 45 -12.58 -0.19 7.16
C THR A 45 -11.84 1.14 7.16
N LEU A 46 -10.51 1.07 7.32
CA LEU A 46 -9.70 2.28 7.34
C LEU A 46 -9.74 3.02 6.01
N ALA A 47 -9.75 2.28 4.90
CA ALA A 47 -9.82 2.91 3.59
C ALA A 47 -11.15 3.66 3.41
N ARG A 48 -12.25 3.09 3.88
CA ARG A 48 -13.55 3.74 3.80
C ARG A 48 -13.62 4.97 4.68
N GLU A 49 -13.06 4.89 5.89
CA GLU A 49 -13.12 5.99 6.84
C GLU A 49 -12.20 7.14 6.48
N HIS A 50 -10.99 6.83 6.04
CA HIS A 50 -9.97 7.84 5.86
C HIS A 50 -9.64 8.18 4.41
N ARG A 51 -10.01 7.31 3.48
CA ARG A 51 -9.76 7.50 2.05
C ARG A 51 -8.33 7.92 1.75
N PRO A 52 -7.37 7.03 2.04
CA PRO A 52 -5.96 7.35 1.79
C PRO A 52 -5.70 7.59 0.32
N ASP A 53 -4.58 8.23 0.04
CA ASP A 53 -4.19 8.53 -1.33
C ASP A 53 -3.46 7.37 -1.99
N LEU A 54 -2.98 6.43 -1.19
CA LEU A 54 -2.27 5.24 -1.66
C LEU A 54 -2.33 4.17 -0.59
N ILE A 55 -2.39 2.91 -1.00
CA ILE A 55 -2.36 1.79 -0.06
C ILE A 55 -1.15 0.92 -0.39
N LEU A 56 -0.32 0.69 0.63
CA LEU A 56 0.82 -0.19 0.54
C LEU A 56 0.39 -1.53 1.13
N MET A 57 0.25 -2.55 0.30
CA MET A 57 -0.41 -3.80 0.66
C MET A 57 0.54 -4.98 0.62
N ASP A 58 0.81 -5.57 1.79
CA ASP A 58 1.54 -6.83 1.85
C ASP A 58 0.60 -7.92 1.34
N ILE A 59 1.01 -8.66 0.33
CA ILE A 59 0.14 -9.71 -0.21
C ILE A 59 0.20 -10.99 0.61
N GLN A 60 1.14 -11.09 1.54
CA GLN A 60 1.31 -12.28 2.38
C GLN A 60 0.80 -12.07 3.80
N LEU A 61 -0.44 -11.65 3.92
CA LEU A 61 -1.06 -11.47 5.23
C LEU A 61 -1.50 -12.82 5.80
N PRO A 62 -1.56 -12.96 7.14
CA PRO A 62 -1.79 -14.27 7.76
C PRO A 62 -3.14 -14.91 7.50
N GLU A 63 -4.21 -14.17 7.52
CA GLU A 63 -5.54 -14.77 7.40
C GLU A 63 -6.15 -14.65 6.02
N ILE A 64 -5.74 -13.64 5.29
CA ILE A 64 -6.31 -13.37 3.99
C ILE A 64 -5.24 -12.74 3.11
N SER A 65 -5.18 -13.14 1.85
CA SER A 65 -4.19 -12.59 0.94
C SER A 65 -4.44 -11.11 0.68
N GLY A 66 -3.36 -10.34 0.60
CA GLY A 66 -3.46 -8.94 0.22
C GLY A 66 -4.07 -8.75 -1.16
N LEU A 67 -3.93 -9.73 -2.04
CA LEU A 67 -4.57 -9.67 -3.36
C LEU A 67 -6.08 -9.76 -3.26
N GLU A 68 -6.59 -10.54 -2.31
CA GLU A 68 -8.01 -10.64 -2.05
C GLU A 68 -8.55 -9.30 -1.55
N VAL A 69 -7.84 -8.69 -0.60
CA VAL A 69 -8.22 -7.38 -0.09
C VAL A 69 -8.20 -6.34 -1.20
N THR A 70 -7.19 -6.38 -2.06
CA THR A 70 -7.10 -5.47 -3.20
C THR A 70 -8.30 -5.64 -4.13
N LYS A 71 -8.71 -6.87 -4.36
CA LYS A 71 -9.87 -7.14 -5.20
C LYS A 71 -11.11 -6.45 -4.63
N TRP A 72 -11.33 -6.58 -3.32
CA TRP A 72 -12.47 -5.93 -2.68
C TRP A 72 -12.39 -4.41 -2.77
N LEU A 73 -11.18 -3.85 -2.61
CA LEU A 73 -11.00 -2.40 -2.75
C LEU A 73 -11.36 -1.94 -4.16
N LYS A 74 -10.95 -2.71 -5.16
CA LYS A 74 -11.20 -2.34 -6.56
C LYS A 74 -12.66 -2.57 -6.98
N GLU A 75 -13.38 -3.39 -6.24
CA GLU A 75 -14.81 -3.60 -6.48
C GLU A 75 -15.68 -2.53 -5.84
N ASP A 76 -15.13 -1.76 -4.92
CA ASP A 76 -15.84 -0.67 -4.26
C ASP A 76 -15.63 0.62 -5.05
N ASP A 77 -16.69 1.13 -5.66
CA ASP A 77 -16.61 2.30 -6.53
C ASP A 77 -16.00 3.52 -5.86
N THR A 78 -16.15 3.64 -4.54
CA THR A 78 -15.61 4.78 -3.80
C THR A 78 -14.13 4.64 -3.50
N LEU A 79 -13.57 3.43 -3.63
CA LEU A 79 -12.18 3.14 -3.30
C LEU A 79 -11.36 2.69 -4.50
N ALA A 80 -12.01 2.33 -5.60
CA ALA A 80 -11.32 1.74 -6.75
C ALA A 80 -10.24 2.64 -7.35
N HIS A 81 -10.35 3.94 -7.16
CA HIS A 81 -9.38 4.89 -7.71
C HIS A 81 -8.08 4.97 -6.91
N ILE A 82 -8.07 4.43 -5.69
CA ILE A 82 -6.89 4.53 -4.82
C ILE A 82 -5.84 3.55 -5.33
N PRO A 83 -4.62 4.01 -5.67
CA PRO A 83 -3.59 3.10 -6.12
C PRO A 83 -3.13 2.17 -5.01
N VAL A 84 -2.94 0.90 -5.36
CA VAL A 84 -2.46 -0.11 -4.44
C VAL A 84 -1.09 -0.59 -4.92
N VAL A 85 -0.10 -0.50 -4.03
CA VAL A 85 1.24 -1.01 -4.30
C VAL A 85 1.42 -2.30 -3.52
N ALA A 86 1.59 -3.40 -4.22
CA ALA A 86 1.79 -4.70 -3.57
C ALA A 86 3.21 -4.82 -3.03
N VAL A 87 3.35 -5.42 -1.87
CA VAL A 87 4.66 -5.72 -1.28
C VAL A 87 4.76 -7.23 -1.17
N THR A 88 5.82 -7.81 -1.69
CA THR A 88 5.94 -9.26 -1.74
C THR A 88 7.38 -9.73 -1.61
N ALA A 89 7.57 -10.86 -0.91
CA ALA A 89 8.87 -11.53 -0.85
C ALA A 89 9.08 -12.43 -2.07
N PHE A 90 8.02 -12.67 -2.84
CA PHE A 90 8.06 -13.57 -3.98
C PHE A 90 7.79 -12.79 -5.26
N ALA A 91 8.81 -12.12 -5.77
CA ALA A 91 8.69 -11.33 -6.99
C ALA A 91 9.13 -12.14 -8.21
N MET A 92 8.57 -13.33 -8.38
CA MET A 92 8.87 -14.14 -9.55
C MET A 92 8.00 -13.67 -10.71
N LYS A 93 8.44 -14.00 -11.91
CA LYS A 93 7.81 -13.51 -13.12
C LYS A 93 6.29 -13.76 -13.19
N GLY A 94 5.86 -14.94 -12.77
CA GLY A 94 4.42 -15.26 -12.75
C GLY A 94 3.65 -14.48 -11.71
N ASP A 95 4.31 -14.10 -10.63
CA ASP A 95 3.66 -13.38 -9.55
C ASP A 95 3.38 -11.93 -9.94
N GLU A 96 4.26 -11.32 -10.72
CA GLU A 96 4.05 -9.96 -11.19
C GLU A 96 2.75 -9.84 -11.96
N GLU A 97 2.50 -10.79 -12.86
CA GLU A 97 1.27 -10.78 -13.64
C GLU A 97 0.03 -10.93 -12.75
N ARG A 98 0.09 -11.86 -11.79
CA ARG A 98 -1.02 -12.06 -10.85
C ARG A 98 -1.31 -10.80 -10.04
N ILE A 99 -0.28 -10.12 -9.62
CA ILE A 99 -0.40 -8.89 -8.84
C ILE A 99 -1.09 -7.81 -9.66
N ARG A 100 -0.68 -7.63 -10.90
CA ARG A 100 -1.29 -6.63 -11.77
C ARG A 100 -2.72 -6.98 -12.14
N GLU A 101 -2.98 -8.25 -12.40
CA GLU A 101 -4.33 -8.71 -12.70
C GLU A 101 -5.27 -8.53 -11.52
N GLY A 102 -4.72 -8.59 -10.30
CA GLY A 102 -5.48 -8.36 -9.08
C GLY A 102 -5.84 -6.91 -8.83
N GLY A 103 -5.32 -6.00 -9.66
CA GLY A 103 -5.65 -4.59 -9.56
C GLY A 103 -4.60 -3.71 -8.95
N CYS A 104 -3.43 -4.24 -8.62
CA CYS A 104 -2.35 -3.43 -8.07
C CYS A 104 -1.68 -2.61 -9.17
N GLU A 105 -1.43 -1.36 -8.91
CA GLU A 105 -0.80 -0.45 -9.87
C GLU A 105 0.71 -0.64 -9.97
N ALA A 106 1.31 -1.20 -8.91
CA ALA A 106 2.74 -1.45 -8.88
C ALA A 106 3.05 -2.51 -7.83
N TYR A 107 4.28 -2.98 -7.80
CA TYR A 107 4.71 -3.87 -6.74
C TYR A 107 6.13 -3.55 -6.31
N VAL A 108 6.46 -3.93 -5.08
CA VAL A 108 7.76 -3.73 -4.49
C VAL A 108 8.22 -5.06 -3.91
N ALA A 109 9.41 -5.49 -4.26
CA ALA A 109 9.95 -6.75 -3.77
C ALA A 109 10.65 -6.56 -2.43
N LYS A 110 10.54 -7.55 -1.55
CA LYS A 110 11.31 -7.61 -0.31
C LYS A 110 12.61 -8.37 -0.58
N PRO A 111 13.73 -8.01 0.03
CA PRO A 111 13.93 -6.87 0.93
C PRO A 111 13.85 -5.54 0.16
N ILE A 112 13.40 -4.51 0.85
CA ILE A 112 13.10 -3.22 0.22
C ILE A 112 14.37 -2.50 -0.19
N ALA A 113 14.44 -2.09 -1.46
CA ALA A 113 15.46 -1.16 -1.92
C ALA A 113 14.87 0.24 -1.75
N VAL A 114 15.44 1.02 -0.86
CA VAL A 114 14.84 2.27 -0.40
C VAL A 114 14.56 3.27 -1.53
N ALA A 115 15.57 3.55 -2.35
CA ALA A 115 15.41 4.56 -3.39
C ALA A 115 14.34 4.18 -4.43
N PRO A 116 14.33 2.97 -5.00
CA PRO A 116 13.27 2.58 -5.93
C PRO A 116 11.90 2.54 -5.28
N PHE A 117 11.83 2.15 -4.01
CA PHE A 117 10.57 2.14 -3.27
C PHE A 117 9.99 3.55 -3.18
N LEU A 118 10.79 4.50 -2.72
CA LEU A 118 10.33 5.88 -2.56
C LEU A 118 9.97 6.51 -3.91
N GLU A 119 10.70 6.17 -4.96
CA GLU A 119 10.42 6.66 -6.30
C GLU A 119 9.05 6.17 -6.77
N THR A 120 8.74 4.90 -6.54
CA THR A 120 7.45 4.31 -6.92
C THR A 120 6.30 5.02 -6.19
N ILE A 121 6.45 5.21 -4.89
CA ILE A 121 5.43 5.89 -4.09
C ILE A 121 5.22 7.33 -4.57
N ARG A 122 6.32 8.06 -4.76
CA ARG A 122 6.24 9.44 -5.18
C ARG A 122 5.54 9.57 -6.54
N ARG A 123 5.89 8.70 -7.47
CA ARG A 123 5.32 8.75 -8.82
C ARG A 123 3.81 8.54 -8.80
N LEU A 124 3.33 7.65 -7.97
CA LEU A 124 1.90 7.37 -7.89
C LEU A 124 1.13 8.44 -7.14
N LEU A 125 1.81 9.21 -6.29
CA LEU A 125 1.17 10.26 -5.52
C LEU A 125 1.25 11.64 -6.17
N GLU A 126 2.03 11.74 -7.22
CA GLU A 126 2.06 12.97 -8.03
C GLU A 126 0.93 12.97 -9.08
#